data_18c555ae1ea46e734198af7af140e1de
#
_entry.id   18c555ae1ea46e734198af7af140e1de
#
_cell.length_a   1.000
_cell.length_b   1.000
_cell.length_c   1.000
_cell.angle_alpha   90.00
_cell.angle_beta   90.00
_cell.angle_gamma   90.00
#
_symmetry.space_group_name_H-M   'P 1'
#
loop_
_entity.id
_entity.type
_entity.pdbx_description
1 polymer ?
#
loop_
_entity_poly.entity_id
_entity_poly.type
_entity_poly.pdbx_seq_one_letter_code
_entity_poly.pdbx_strand_id
1 'polypeptide(L)'
;MRTHYCGQLNVNHLGNTVTLCGWAHRRRDHGGVIFIDLRDREGLAQVVCDPDRADMFKIAESVRNEFVLKVTGRVRRRPEGTENKNIPSGEIELLCHEIEVLNASVTPPFQLDDENLSENVRLTHRVIDLRRPQMQKNMMLRYKTARAFRRFLDDKGFIDIETPMLTKSTPEGARDYLVPSRVHPGDFFALPQSPQLFKQMLMVAGFDRYYQITKCFRDEDLRADRQPEFTQVDIETSFLNEEQIMGLMEEMIRTVFREVLNVALPAPFPRMTYAEAMSRFGSDKPDLRVTLEITEVTDAVKDVAFKVFSGPANSGGRVGALRIPGGAALTRGEIDEYTKFVSIYGAKGLAYIKVNDVTKLNEEGLQSPIVKNLNEAALKLIMERTGAQNGDLIFFGADKTKVVNDALGALRSKIGHEKGYTNGKAWEPLWVVDFPMFEYDEEDKRWVACHHPFTSPKDEHIDLLESDPGQCLAKAYDLALNGWEIGGGSVRIHKEAVQSKVFRALNIDAEEAQLKFGFLLDALQYGAPPHGGLAFGLDRIVTMMTGAESIRDVIAFPKTQRAQCLLTQAPSAVDEKQLRELHIRLRQQTQTTVEVGKE
;
A
#
# COMPACT_ATOMS: atom_id res chain seq x y z
N MET A 1 -4.32 -34.86 -19.21
CA MET A 1 -5.68 -35.03 -18.72
C MET A 1 -6.64 -34.09 -19.46
N ARG A 2 -6.43 -32.78 -19.51
CA ARG A 2 -7.20 -31.83 -20.33
C ARG A 2 -6.52 -31.54 -21.65
N THR A 3 -7.30 -31.23 -22.71
CA THR A 3 -6.77 -30.74 -23.99
C THR A 3 -6.78 -29.22 -24.08
N HIS A 4 -7.79 -28.56 -23.46
CA HIS A 4 -7.99 -27.13 -23.46
C HIS A 4 -8.44 -26.63 -22.08
N TYR A 5 -8.25 -25.33 -21.82
CA TYR A 5 -8.92 -24.64 -20.72
C TYR A 5 -10.33 -24.20 -21.12
N CYS A 6 -11.24 -24.11 -20.16
CA CYS A 6 -12.64 -23.75 -20.39
C CYS A 6 -12.79 -22.39 -21.09
N GLY A 7 -12.10 -21.36 -20.59
CA GLY A 7 -12.17 -20.01 -21.14
C GLY A 7 -11.45 -19.81 -22.49
N GLN A 8 -10.68 -20.78 -22.94
CA GLN A 8 -9.96 -20.72 -24.23
C GLN A 8 -10.79 -21.22 -25.40
N LEU A 9 -11.91 -21.93 -25.13
CA LEU A 9 -12.76 -22.42 -26.21
C LEU A 9 -13.48 -21.28 -26.90
N ASN A 10 -13.51 -21.37 -28.23
CA ASN A 10 -14.18 -20.41 -29.11
C ASN A 10 -14.62 -21.07 -30.43
N VAL A 11 -15.15 -20.30 -31.34
CA VAL A 11 -15.66 -20.77 -32.65
C VAL A 11 -14.64 -21.51 -33.52
N ASN A 12 -13.35 -21.26 -33.29
CA ASN A 12 -12.28 -21.98 -34.05
C ASN A 12 -12.17 -23.45 -33.66
N HIS A 13 -12.76 -23.85 -32.54
CA HIS A 13 -12.76 -25.24 -32.06
C HIS A 13 -14.04 -26.03 -32.48
N LEU A 14 -14.92 -25.41 -33.27
CA LEU A 14 -16.18 -26.06 -33.71
C LEU A 14 -15.89 -27.41 -34.39
N GLY A 15 -16.66 -28.42 -33.97
CA GLY A 15 -16.54 -29.79 -34.49
C GLY A 15 -15.45 -30.63 -33.82
N ASN A 16 -14.53 -30.00 -33.08
CA ASN A 16 -13.45 -30.75 -32.39
C ASN A 16 -14.01 -31.47 -31.16
N THR A 17 -13.45 -32.64 -30.89
CA THR A 17 -13.64 -33.33 -29.61
C THR A 17 -12.55 -32.85 -28.66
N VAL A 18 -12.92 -32.31 -27.51
CA VAL A 18 -12.01 -31.77 -26.50
C VAL A 18 -12.31 -32.36 -25.13
N THR A 19 -11.30 -32.39 -24.28
CA THR A 19 -11.42 -32.78 -22.88
C THR A 19 -11.12 -31.58 -22.00
N LEU A 20 -12.08 -31.21 -21.13
CA LEU A 20 -12.00 -30.13 -20.14
C LEU A 20 -11.91 -30.74 -18.75
N CYS A 21 -11.21 -30.05 -17.84
CA CYS A 21 -11.18 -30.36 -16.41
C CYS A 21 -11.40 -29.07 -15.63
N GLY A 22 -12.26 -29.13 -14.62
CA GLY A 22 -12.57 -27.97 -13.80
C GLY A 22 -13.58 -28.28 -12.71
N TRP A 23 -14.14 -27.24 -12.15
CA TRP A 23 -15.15 -27.28 -11.10
C TRP A 23 -16.52 -26.99 -11.67
N ALA A 24 -17.55 -27.75 -11.25
CA ALA A 24 -18.95 -27.45 -11.56
C ALA A 24 -19.35 -26.16 -10.84
N HIS A 25 -19.37 -25.04 -11.56
CA HIS A 25 -19.74 -23.74 -11.01
C HIS A 25 -21.27 -23.65 -10.75
N ARG A 26 -22.06 -24.11 -11.71
CA ARG A 26 -23.52 -24.17 -11.63
C ARG A 26 -24.04 -25.33 -12.44
N ARG A 27 -25.04 -26.02 -11.90
CA ARG A 27 -25.81 -27.06 -12.61
C ARG A 27 -27.26 -26.60 -12.75
N ARG A 28 -27.82 -26.76 -13.94
CA ARG A 28 -29.22 -26.43 -14.26
C ARG A 28 -29.83 -27.62 -14.98
N ASP A 29 -31.11 -27.89 -14.70
CA ASP A 29 -31.91 -28.87 -15.41
C ASP A 29 -33.06 -28.11 -16.12
N HIS A 30 -33.13 -28.23 -17.42
CA HIS A 30 -34.15 -27.59 -18.26
C HIS A 30 -34.78 -28.63 -19.19
N GLY A 31 -35.96 -29.10 -18.82
CA GLY A 31 -36.75 -30.00 -19.67
C GLY A 31 -36.09 -31.35 -19.94
N GLY A 32 -35.31 -31.87 -18.99
CA GLY A 32 -34.61 -33.15 -19.11
C GLY A 32 -33.23 -33.08 -19.77
N VAL A 33 -32.70 -31.89 -20.03
CA VAL A 33 -31.30 -31.65 -20.43
C VAL A 33 -30.57 -30.97 -19.30
N ILE A 34 -29.40 -31.48 -18.93
CA ILE A 34 -28.58 -30.92 -17.86
C ILE A 34 -27.51 -30.03 -18.46
N PHE A 35 -27.43 -28.80 -17.95
CA PHE A 35 -26.40 -27.84 -18.28
C PHE A 35 -25.46 -27.68 -17.07
N ILE A 36 -24.16 -27.80 -17.30
CA ILE A 36 -23.13 -27.60 -16.29
C ILE A 36 -22.20 -26.48 -16.78
N ASP A 37 -22.12 -25.40 -16.01
CA ASP A 37 -21.09 -24.37 -16.22
C ASP A 37 -19.81 -24.89 -15.57
N LEU A 38 -18.87 -25.35 -16.37
CA LEU A 38 -17.57 -25.84 -15.91
C LEU A 38 -16.57 -24.70 -15.85
N ARG A 39 -15.92 -24.53 -14.70
CA ARG A 39 -15.00 -23.43 -14.42
C ARG A 39 -13.58 -23.92 -14.22
N ASP A 40 -12.65 -23.23 -14.83
CA ASP A 40 -11.22 -23.27 -14.48
C ASP A 40 -10.65 -21.86 -14.36
N ARG A 41 -9.33 -21.71 -14.23
CA ARG A 41 -8.69 -20.39 -14.06
C ARG A 41 -8.81 -19.47 -15.28
N GLU A 42 -9.07 -20.01 -16.48
CA GLU A 42 -9.20 -19.24 -17.72
C GLU A 42 -10.65 -18.81 -17.98
N GLY A 43 -11.62 -19.38 -17.25
CA GLY A 43 -13.02 -18.99 -17.34
C GLY A 43 -14.01 -20.15 -17.27
N LEU A 44 -15.15 -19.94 -17.93
CA LEU A 44 -16.28 -20.85 -17.93
C LEU A 44 -16.50 -21.46 -19.33
N ALA A 45 -16.93 -22.72 -19.37
CA ALA A 45 -17.52 -23.34 -20.55
C ALA A 45 -18.83 -24.03 -20.19
N GLN A 46 -19.87 -23.84 -21.02
CA GLN A 46 -21.13 -24.55 -20.86
C GLN A 46 -21.00 -25.98 -21.40
N VAL A 47 -21.29 -26.95 -20.56
CA VAL A 47 -21.39 -28.37 -20.91
C VAL A 47 -22.84 -28.77 -20.97
N VAL A 48 -23.25 -29.43 -22.04
CA VAL A 48 -24.61 -29.91 -22.26
C VAL A 48 -24.61 -31.43 -22.17
N CYS A 49 -25.39 -31.97 -21.23
CA CYS A 49 -25.58 -33.39 -21.00
C CYS A 49 -26.99 -33.80 -21.46
N ASP A 50 -27.03 -34.57 -22.54
CA ASP A 50 -28.26 -35.01 -23.20
C ASP A 50 -28.72 -36.35 -22.63
N PRO A 51 -30.01 -36.58 -22.34
CA PRO A 51 -30.54 -37.84 -21.80
C PRO A 51 -30.33 -39.04 -22.74
N ASP A 52 -30.09 -38.81 -24.02
CA ASP A 52 -29.86 -39.90 -25.01
C ASP A 52 -28.66 -40.81 -24.62
N ARG A 53 -27.80 -40.37 -23.71
CA ARG A 53 -26.68 -41.13 -23.16
C ARG A 53 -26.91 -41.41 -21.66
N ALA A 54 -27.68 -42.44 -21.37
CA ALA A 54 -28.22 -42.74 -20.06
C ALA A 54 -27.16 -42.82 -18.93
N ASP A 55 -26.02 -43.51 -19.18
CA ASP A 55 -24.97 -43.68 -18.16
C ASP A 55 -24.26 -42.34 -17.84
N MET A 56 -23.92 -41.58 -18.87
CA MET A 56 -23.36 -40.22 -18.72
C MET A 56 -24.33 -39.29 -18.05
N PHE A 57 -25.60 -39.30 -18.44
CA PHE A 57 -26.64 -38.46 -17.88
C PHE A 57 -26.88 -38.72 -16.40
N LYS A 58 -26.86 -39.98 -15.96
CA LYS A 58 -26.98 -40.38 -14.56
C LYS A 58 -25.86 -39.79 -13.69
N ILE A 59 -24.64 -39.72 -14.23
CA ILE A 59 -23.52 -39.06 -13.55
C ILE A 59 -23.77 -37.57 -13.48
N ALA A 60 -24.21 -36.92 -14.57
CA ALA A 60 -24.54 -35.49 -14.60
C ALA A 60 -25.64 -35.09 -13.59
N GLU A 61 -26.64 -35.98 -13.36
CA GLU A 61 -27.67 -35.77 -12.32
C GLU A 61 -27.10 -35.73 -10.91
N SER A 62 -26.03 -36.48 -10.65
CA SER A 62 -25.36 -36.51 -9.33
C SER A 62 -24.48 -35.30 -9.04
N VAL A 63 -24.08 -34.54 -10.07
CA VAL A 63 -23.16 -33.39 -9.95
C VAL A 63 -23.77 -32.31 -9.08
N ARG A 64 -22.96 -31.75 -8.18
CA ARG A 64 -23.28 -30.58 -7.33
C ARG A 64 -22.20 -29.52 -7.52
N ASN A 65 -22.48 -28.32 -7.02
CA ASN A 65 -21.53 -27.20 -7.09
C ASN A 65 -20.17 -27.60 -6.49
N GLU A 66 -19.11 -27.14 -7.15
CA GLU A 66 -17.72 -27.35 -6.79
C GLU A 66 -17.22 -28.82 -6.90
N PHE A 67 -18.00 -29.73 -7.47
CA PHE A 67 -17.46 -31.03 -7.89
C PHE A 67 -16.38 -30.84 -8.93
N VAL A 68 -15.29 -31.59 -8.82
CA VAL A 68 -14.22 -31.59 -9.80
C VAL A 68 -14.55 -32.61 -10.89
N LEU A 69 -14.64 -32.14 -12.12
CA LEU A 69 -15.08 -32.93 -13.27
C LEU A 69 -14.02 -32.99 -14.34
N LYS A 70 -13.97 -34.13 -15.03
CA LYS A 70 -13.37 -34.29 -16.35
C LYS A 70 -14.48 -34.57 -17.34
N VAL A 71 -14.56 -33.76 -18.40
CA VAL A 71 -15.63 -33.84 -19.39
C VAL A 71 -15.03 -33.90 -20.78
N THR A 72 -15.42 -34.90 -21.53
CA THR A 72 -15.04 -35.05 -22.96
C THR A 72 -16.28 -34.87 -23.81
N GLY A 73 -16.19 -34.05 -24.84
CA GLY A 73 -17.33 -33.77 -25.70
C GLY A 73 -16.94 -33.05 -26.98
N ARG A 74 -17.93 -32.83 -27.82
CA ARG A 74 -17.81 -32.11 -29.10
C ARG A 74 -18.19 -30.64 -28.92
N VAL A 75 -17.33 -29.75 -29.38
CA VAL A 75 -17.61 -28.32 -29.41
C VAL A 75 -18.63 -28.01 -30.50
N ARG A 76 -19.73 -27.35 -30.15
CA ARG A 76 -20.76 -26.90 -31.09
C ARG A 76 -21.19 -25.44 -30.78
N ARG A 77 -21.84 -24.78 -31.75
CA ARG A 77 -22.47 -23.49 -31.49
C ARG A 77 -23.63 -23.67 -30.52
N ARG A 78 -23.83 -22.68 -29.67
CA ARG A 78 -25.08 -22.58 -28.91
C ARG A 78 -26.23 -22.33 -29.88
N PRO A 79 -27.48 -22.78 -29.54
CA PRO A 79 -28.64 -22.40 -30.29
C PRO A 79 -28.76 -20.87 -30.41
N GLU A 80 -29.25 -20.42 -31.56
CA GLU A 80 -29.44 -18.98 -31.85
C GLU A 80 -30.24 -18.30 -30.74
N GLY A 81 -29.74 -17.15 -30.25
CA GLY A 81 -30.37 -16.39 -29.17
C GLY A 81 -30.05 -16.87 -27.75
N THR A 82 -29.19 -17.90 -27.59
CA THR A 82 -28.75 -18.40 -26.28
C THR A 82 -27.27 -18.09 -26.00
N GLU A 83 -26.62 -17.29 -26.84
CA GLU A 83 -25.23 -16.89 -26.67
C GLU A 83 -25.06 -16.05 -25.39
N ASN A 84 -23.98 -16.28 -24.67
CA ASN A 84 -23.64 -15.52 -23.47
C ASN A 84 -22.46 -14.58 -23.73
N LYS A 85 -22.76 -13.32 -23.96
CA LYS A 85 -21.75 -12.26 -24.25
C LYS A 85 -20.83 -11.95 -23.06
N ASN A 86 -21.14 -12.43 -21.86
CA ASN A 86 -20.40 -12.14 -20.64
C ASN A 86 -19.21 -13.09 -20.41
N ILE A 87 -19.07 -14.14 -21.19
CA ILE A 87 -17.96 -15.09 -21.10
C ILE A 87 -17.29 -15.31 -22.46
N PRO A 88 -15.96 -15.51 -22.51
CA PRO A 88 -15.23 -15.69 -23.76
C PRO A 88 -15.72 -16.85 -24.62
N SER A 89 -16.14 -17.94 -23.99
CA SER A 89 -16.67 -19.16 -24.64
C SER A 89 -18.17 -19.07 -24.95
N GLY A 90 -18.80 -17.91 -24.84
CA GLY A 90 -20.25 -17.78 -24.83
C GLY A 90 -20.98 -18.07 -26.14
N GLU A 91 -20.29 -18.13 -27.28
CA GLU A 91 -20.87 -18.51 -28.56
C GLU A 91 -20.94 -20.03 -28.77
N ILE A 92 -20.19 -20.80 -27.96
CA ILE A 92 -20.06 -22.25 -28.08
C ILE A 92 -20.52 -22.96 -26.80
N GLU A 93 -20.75 -24.24 -26.91
CA GLU A 93 -20.99 -25.15 -25.81
C GLU A 93 -20.34 -26.51 -26.12
N LEU A 94 -20.10 -27.32 -25.08
CA LEU A 94 -19.56 -28.65 -25.20
C LEU A 94 -20.69 -29.67 -25.08
N LEU A 95 -21.03 -30.38 -26.18
CA LEU A 95 -21.93 -31.50 -26.13
C LEU A 95 -21.21 -32.69 -25.49
N CYS A 96 -21.61 -33.03 -24.28
CA CYS A 96 -20.94 -34.04 -23.46
C CYS A 96 -21.07 -35.45 -24.05
N HIS A 97 -19.95 -36.15 -24.17
CA HIS A 97 -19.91 -37.56 -24.53
C HIS A 97 -19.58 -38.43 -23.31
N GLU A 98 -18.66 -37.97 -22.50
CA GLU A 98 -18.18 -38.66 -21.30
C GLU A 98 -18.02 -37.62 -20.17
N ILE A 99 -18.41 -38.00 -18.96
CA ILE A 99 -18.22 -37.22 -17.74
C ILE A 99 -17.73 -38.14 -16.63
N GLU A 100 -16.71 -37.66 -15.93
CA GLU A 100 -16.12 -38.33 -14.78
C GLU A 100 -16.06 -37.37 -13.61
N VAL A 101 -16.58 -37.77 -12.45
CA VAL A 101 -16.41 -37.03 -11.20
C VAL A 101 -15.03 -37.42 -10.63
N LEU A 102 -14.05 -36.54 -10.79
CA LEU A 102 -12.71 -36.75 -10.27
C LEU A 102 -12.71 -36.64 -8.73
N ASN A 103 -13.51 -35.71 -8.19
CA ASN A 103 -13.70 -35.57 -6.76
C ASN A 103 -15.03 -34.85 -6.46
N ALA A 104 -15.77 -35.36 -5.51
CA ALA A 104 -16.98 -34.71 -5.02
C ALA A 104 -16.63 -33.60 -4.01
N SER A 105 -17.52 -32.64 -3.84
CA SER A 105 -17.40 -31.56 -2.87
C SER A 105 -18.53 -31.62 -1.85
N VAL A 106 -18.24 -31.27 -0.61
CA VAL A 106 -19.27 -30.86 0.34
C VAL A 106 -19.81 -29.49 -0.07
N THR A 107 -20.96 -29.10 0.46
CA THR A 107 -21.52 -27.77 0.19
C THR A 107 -20.54 -26.69 0.64
N PRO A 108 -20.11 -25.77 -0.26
CA PRO A 108 -19.22 -24.68 0.13
C PRO A 108 -19.83 -23.79 1.20
N PRO A 109 -19.00 -23.14 2.03
CA PRO A 109 -19.48 -22.27 3.12
C PRO A 109 -20.21 -21.02 2.64
N PHE A 110 -20.00 -20.63 1.38
CA PHE A 110 -20.66 -19.50 0.71
C PHE A 110 -20.66 -19.71 -0.81
N GLN A 111 -21.53 -18.96 -1.49
CA GLN A 111 -21.54 -18.91 -2.95
C GLN A 111 -20.40 -18.02 -3.47
N LEU A 112 -19.76 -18.42 -4.58
CA LEU A 112 -18.63 -17.67 -5.14
C LEU A 112 -19.00 -16.31 -5.71
N ASP A 113 -20.26 -16.10 -6.05
CA ASP A 113 -20.84 -14.86 -6.57
C ASP A 113 -21.47 -13.98 -5.47
N ASP A 114 -21.41 -14.38 -4.19
CA ASP A 114 -21.88 -13.56 -3.08
C ASP A 114 -20.93 -12.37 -2.84
N GLU A 115 -21.46 -11.16 -3.03
CA GLU A 115 -20.69 -9.91 -2.84
C GLU A 115 -20.70 -9.41 -1.39
N ASN A 116 -21.57 -9.95 -0.52
CA ASN A 116 -21.78 -9.47 0.83
C ASN A 116 -21.05 -10.30 1.91
N LEU A 117 -19.91 -10.88 1.57
CA LEU A 117 -19.12 -11.69 2.49
C LEU A 117 -18.25 -10.82 3.40
N SER A 118 -18.34 -11.07 4.71
CA SER A 118 -17.43 -10.42 5.66
C SER A 118 -15.97 -10.88 5.44
N GLU A 119 -15.03 -10.01 5.74
CA GLU A 119 -13.59 -10.32 5.61
C GLU A 119 -13.21 -11.57 6.42
N ASN A 120 -13.72 -11.73 7.65
CA ASN A 120 -13.43 -12.89 8.49
C ASN A 120 -13.87 -14.21 7.85
N VAL A 121 -15.06 -14.26 7.25
CA VAL A 121 -15.55 -15.45 6.52
C VAL A 121 -14.64 -15.76 5.34
N ARG A 122 -14.28 -14.75 4.57
CA ARG A 122 -13.39 -14.89 3.41
C ARG A 122 -12.00 -15.39 3.81
N LEU A 123 -11.43 -14.87 4.88
CA LEU A 123 -10.09 -15.26 5.37
C LEU A 123 -10.09 -16.64 6.03
N THR A 124 -11.16 -17.03 6.73
CA THR A 124 -11.32 -18.37 7.30
C THR A 124 -11.39 -19.44 6.22
N HIS A 125 -12.17 -19.16 5.16
CA HIS A 125 -12.35 -20.07 4.03
C HIS A 125 -11.59 -19.60 2.80
N ARG A 126 -10.35 -19.14 2.99
CA ARG A 126 -9.56 -18.46 1.95
C ARG A 126 -9.36 -19.29 0.68
N VAL A 127 -9.28 -20.61 0.78
CA VAL A 127 -9.15 -21.50 -0.40
C VAL A 127 -10.38 -21.37 -1.31
N ILE A 128 -11.58 -21.25 -0.74
CA ILE A 128 -12.80 -21.05 -1.51
C ILE A 128 -12.91 -19.61 -2.00
N ASP A 129 -12.56 -18.63 -1.17
CA ASP A 129 -12.53 -17.22 -1.55
C ASP A 129 -11.61 -16.97 -2.76
N LEU A 130 -10.45 -17.64 -2.82
CA LEU A 130 -9.53 -17.57 -3.96
C LEU A 130 -10.10 -18.12 -5.28
N ARG A 131 -11.18 -18.91 -5.24
CA ARG A 131 -11.90 -19.36 -6.45
C ARG A 131 -12.82 -18.28 -7.03
N ARG A 132 -13.14 -17.25 -6.27
CA ARG A 132 -14.02 -16.17 -6.74
C ARG A 132 -13.37 -15.44 -7.92
N PRO A 133 -14.15 -15.04 -8.94
CA PRO A 133 -13.64 -14.38 -10.14
C PRO A 133 -12.82 -13.13 -9.83
N GLN A 134 -13.25 -12.33 -8.84
CA GLN A 134 -12.54 -11.14 -8.39
C GLN A 134 -11.15 -11.47 -7.83
N MET A 135 -11.05 -12.51 -6.99
CA MET A 135 -9.78 -12.93 -6.41
C MET A 135 -8.85 -13.54 -7.45
N GLN A 136 -9.38 -14.33 -8.39
CA GLN A 136 -8.62 -14.83 -9.55
C GLN A 136 -8.05 -13.67 -10.37
N LYS A 137 -8.86 -12.66 -10.67
CA LYS A 137 -8.44 -11.45 -11.38
C LYS A 137 -7.32 -10.73 -10.65
N ASN A 138 -7.44 -10.53 -9.33
CA ASN A 138 -6.45 -9.85 -8.51
C ASN A 138 -5.11 -10.62 -8.50
N MET A 139 -5.15 -11.94 -8.30
CA MET A 139 -3.94 -12.77 -8.31
C MET A 139 -3.26 -12.80 -9.67
N MET A 140 -4.04 -12.87 -10.75
CA MET A 140 -3.50 -12.82 -12.12
C MET A 140 -2.89 -11.47 -12.45
N LEU A 141 -3.49 -10.37 -11.98
CA LEU A 141 -2.93 -9.03 -12.16
C LEU A 141 -1.62 -8.88 -11.36
N ARG A 142 -1.58 -9.36 -10.10
CA ARG A 142 -0.36 -9.43 -9.32
C ARG A 142 0.77 -10.18 -10.04
N TYR A 143 0.45 -11.35 -10.58
CA TYR A 143 1.41 -12.14 -11.36
C TYR A 143 1.94 -11.36 -12.57
N LYS A 144 1.05 -10.74 -13.36
CA LYS A 144 1.45 -9.94 -14.53
C LYS A 144 2.31 -8.75 -14.14
N THR A 145 1.98 -8.08 -13.03
CA THR A 145 2.74 -6.94 -12.51
C THR A 145 4.15 -7.35 -12.09
N ALA A 146 4.29 -8.41 -11.29
CA ALA A 146 5.59 -8.92 -10.89
C ALA A 146 6.44 -9.35 -12.10
N ARG A 147 5.83 -10.00 -13.10
CA ARG A 147 6.49 -10.38 -14.33
C ARG A 147 6.96 -9.18 -15.15
N ALA A 148 6.16 -8.12 -15.22
CA ALA A 148 6.53 -6.89 -15.92
C ALA A 148 7.73 -6.19 -15.27
N PHE A 149 7.78 -6.14 -13.93
CA PHE A 149 8.95 -5.65 -13.20
C PHE A 149 10.21 -6.47 -13.53
N ARG A 150 10.14 -7.79 -13.42
CA ARG A 150 11.28 -8.69 -13.72
C ARG A 150 11.81 -8.44 -15.12
N ARG A 151 10.93 -8.47 -16.11
CA ARG A 151 11.32 -8.29 -17.52
C ARG A 151 11.99 -6.95 -17.77
N PHE A 152 11.44 -5.85 -17.25
CA PHE A 152 12.06 -4.54 -17.39
C PHE A 152 13.46 -4.49 -16.76
N LEU A 153 13.60 -5.03 -15.54
CA LEU A 153 14.86 -5.02 -14.82
C LEU A 153 15.92 -5.91 -15.50
N ASP A 154 15.54 -7.11 -15.95
CA ASP A 154 16.41 -8.00 -16.74
C ASP A 154 16.90 -7.32 -18.02
N ASP A 155 16.00 -6.66 -18.75
CA ASP A 155 16.31 -5.93 -20.00
C ASP A 155 17.26 -4.73 -19.76
N LYS A 156 17.25 -4.16 -18.55
CA LYS A 156 18.15 -3.06 -18.12
C LYS A 156 19.44 -3.57 -17.48
N GLY A 157 19.70 -4.85 -17.48
CA GLY A 157 20.92 -5.48 -16.99
C GLY A 157 20.99 -5.60 -15.47
N PHE A 158 19.87 -5.58 -14.78
CA PHE A 158 19.82 -5.90 -13.36
C PHE A 158 19.90 -7.42 -13.15
N ILE A 159 20.51 -7.81 -12.04
CA ILE A 159 20.69 -9.22 -11.67
C ILE A 159 19.80 -9.53 -10.47
N ASP A 160 18.96 -10.56 -10.60
CA ASP A 160 18.14 -11.08 -9.50
C ASP A 160 19.03 -11.90 -8.55
N ILE A 161 19.25 -11.40 -7.34
CA ILE A 161 20.09 -12.04 -6.32
C ILE A 161 19.31 -12.19 -5.03
N GLU A 162 19.19 -13.42 -4.54
CA GLU A 162 18.56 -13.71 -3.25
C GLU A 162 19.46 -13.28 -2.08
N THR A 163 18.82 -12.73 -1.05
CA THR A 163 19.46 -12.37 0.22
C THR A 163 18.87 -13.20 1.37
N PRO A 164 19.59 -13.37 2.49
CA PRO A 164 19.12 -14.21 3.59
C PRO A 164 17.82 -13.73 4.23
N MET A 165 16.97 -14.69 4.61
CA MET A 165 15.80 -14.46 5.49
C MET A 165 16.17 -14.60 6.96
N LEU A 166 17.14 -15.43 7.31
CA LEU A 166 17.68 -15.54 8.66
C LEU A 166 18.87 -14.59 8.80
N THR A 167 18.65 -13.42 9.35
CA THR A 167 19.65 -12.35 9.44
C THR A 167 19.98 -12.00 10.88
N LYS A 168 20.92 -11.09 11.07
CA LYS A 168 21.20 -10.45 12.34
C LYS A 168 20.14 -9.38 12.61
N SER A 169 19.73 -9.22 13.87
CA SER A 169 18.85 -8.13 14.28
C SER A 169 19.52 -6.79 14.07
N THR A 170 18.96 -5.96 13.21
CA THR A 170 19.40 -4.61 12.88
C THR A 170 18.18 -3.72 12.73
N PRO A 171 17.55 -3.29 13.85
CA PRO A 171 16.29 -2.54 13.81
C PRO A 171 16.43 -1.25 13.00
N GLU A 172 15.55 -1.10 11.99
CA GLU A 172 15.52 0.03 11.05
C GLU A 172 14.22 0.86 11.20
N GLY A 173 13.71 0.98 12.42
CA GLY A 173 12.48 1.74 12.72
C GLY A 173 11.33 0.88 13.26
N ALA A 174 11.00 -0.24 12.64
CA ALA A 174 10.06 -1.22 13.20
C ALA A 174 10.76 -2.21 14.12
N ARG A 175 10.00 -3.02 14.85
CA ARG A 175 10.55 -4.15 15.61
C ARG A 175 10.80 -5.33 14.67
N ASP A 176 11.86 -6.09 14.95
CA ASP A 176 12.19 -7.31 14.23
C ASP A 176 11.37 -8.50 14.74
N TYR A 177 10.97 -9.39 13.84
CA TYR A 177 10.56 -10.74 14.19
C TYR A 177 11.79 -11.59 14.50
N LEU A 178 11.85 -12.17 15.70
CA LEU A 178 12.98 -12.97 16.15
C LEU A 178 12.73 -14.46 15.96
N VAL A 179 13.76 -15.17 15.50
CA VAL A 179 13.76 -16.62 15.33
C VAL A 179 14.86 -17.23 16.20
N PRO A 180 14.52 -18.01 17.24
CA PRO A 180 15.54 -18.57 18.13
C PRO A 180 16.40 -19.61 17.43
N SER A 181 17.71 -19.62 17.74
CA SER A 181 18.65 -20.61 17.25
C SER A 181 18.70 -21.84 18.16
N ARG A 182 18.43 -23.03 17.61
CA ARG A 182 18.64 -24.29 18.36
C ARG A 182 20.11 -24.62 18.55
N VAL A 183 20.95 -24.25 17.61
CA VAL A 183 22.39 -24.59 17.61
C VAL A 183 23.22 -23.64 18.49
N HIS A 184 22.74 -22.41 18.65
CA HIS A 184 23.37 -21.38 19.48
C HIS A 184 22.37 -20.95 20.58
N PRO A 185 22.38 -21.63 21.75
CA PRO A 185 21.45 -21.34 22.84
C PRO A 185 21.52 -19.89 23.30
N GLY A 186 20.37 -19.22 23.37
CA GLY A 186 20.29 -17.81 23.77
C GLY A 186 20.48 -16.80 22.64
N ASP A 187 20.90 -17.24 21.45
CA ASP A 187 21.02 -16.40 20.27
C ASP A 187 19.79 -16.51 19.35
N PHE A 188 19.52 -15.41 18.62
CA PHE A 188 18.38 -15.30 17.73
C PHE A 188 18.82 -14.79 16.37
N PHE A 189 18.20 -15.35 15.33
CA PHE A 189 18.10 -14.69 14.06
C PHE A 189 16.95 -13.67 14.08
N ALA A 190 16.99 -12.72 13.18
CA ALA A 190 15.87 -11.83 12.89
C ALA A 190 15.41 -12.02 11.45
N LEU A 191 14.12 -11.88 11.19
CA LEU A 191 13.60 -11.78 9.83
C LEU A 191 13.82 -10.36 9.30
N PRO A 192 14.28 -10.16 8.05
CA PRO A 192 14.68 -8.86 7.56
C PRO A 192 13.49 -7.92 7.36
N GLN A 193 13.64 -6.67 7.79
CA GLN A 193 12.68 -5.60 7.47
C GLN A 193 12.79 -5.16 6.01
N SER A 194 13.97 -5.27 5.44
CA SER A 194 14.33 -5.11 4.03
C SER A 194 15.71 -5.72 3.78
N PRO A 195 16.12 -5.99 2.54
CA PRO A 195 17.48 -6.43 2.23
C PRO A 195 18.51 -5.29 2.16
N GLN A 196 18.27 -4.16 2.83
CA GLN A 196 19.04 -2.92 2.71
C GLN A 196 20.56 -3.12 2.86
N LEU A 197 21.00 -3.80 3.90
CA LEU A 197 22.44 -3.97 4.16
C LEU A 197 23.08 -4.91 3.15
N PHE A 198 22.38 -5.96 2.76
CA PHE A 198 22.90 -6.95 1.79
C PHE A 198 23.01 -6.36 0.39
N LYS A 199 22.02 -5.58 -0.06
CA LYS A 199 22.09 -4.96 -1.40
C LYS A 199 23.22 -3.94 -1.50
N GLN A 200 23.51 -3.19 -0.42
CA GLN A 200 24.70 -2.32 -0.37
C GLN A 200 25.99 -3.12 -0.45
N MET A 201 26.11 -4.24 0.26
CA MET A 201 27.27 -5.13 0.15
C MET A 201 27.41 -5.74 -1.24
N LEU A 202 26.31 -6.03 -1.96
CA LEU A 202 26.37 -6.47 -3.35
C LEU A 202 26.94 -5.41 -4.30
N MET A 203 26.70 -4.12 -4.01
CA MET A 203 27.35 -3.03 -4.75
C MET A 203 28.84 -3.00 -4.49
N VAL A 204 29.27 -3.12 -3.24
CA VAL A 204 30.69 -3.26 -2.88
C VAL A 204 31.32 -4.49 -3.54
N ALA A 205 30.57 -5.58 -3.65
CA ALA A 205 31.01 -6.81 -4.33
C ALA A 205 31.08 -6.68 -5.87
N GLY A 206 30.65 -5.55 -6.45
CA GLY A 206 30.78 -5.26 -7.87
C GLY A 206 29.65 -5.77 -8.76
N PHE A 207 28.48 -6.10 -8.19
CA PHE A 207 27.34 -6.56 -9.00
C PHE A 207 26.61 -5.43 -9.75
N ASP A 208 26.91 -4.17 -9.45
CA ASP A 208 26.52 -2.97 -10.18
C ASP A 208 25.02 -2.67 -10.24
N ARG A 209 24.19 -3.62 -10.66
CA ARG A 209 22.74 -3.50 -10.75
C ARG A 209 22.07 -4.74 -10.17
N TYR A 210 21.41 -4.58 -9.05
CA TYR A 210 20.74 -5.64 -8.31
C TYR A 210 19.25 -5.37 -8.23
N TYR A 211 18.45 -6.44 -8.29
CA TYR A 211 17.07 -6.42 -7.83
C TYR A 211 16.68 -7.74 -7.16
N GLN A 212 15.61 -7.69 -6.41
CA GLN A 212 14.96 -8.88 -5.85
C GLN A 212 13.48 -8.58 -5.60
N ILE A 213 12.57 -9.48 -5.97
CA ILE A 213 11.19 -9.46 -5.48
C ILE A 213 11.14 -10.33 -4.23
N THR A 214 11.13 -9.70 -3.05
CA THR A 214 11.41 -10.37 -1.79
C THR A 214 10.37 -10.08 -0.72
N LYS A 215 10.28 -10.99 0.25
CA LYS A 215 9.52 -10.79 1.48
C LYS A 215 10.27 -9.90 2.45
N CYS A 216 9.52 -9.01 3.08
CA CYS A 216 9.96 -8.15 4.17
C CYS A 216 9.05 -8.34 5.36
N PHE A 217 9.58 -8.16 6.58
CA PHE A 217 8.89 -8.45 7.82
C PHE A 217 9.01 -7.27 8.78
N ARG A 218 7.89 -6.79 9.32
CA ARG A 218 7.87 -5.72 10.32
C ARG A 218 6.83 -6.01 11.38
N ASP A 219 7.26 -6.06 12.65
CA ASP A 219 6.37 -6.19 13.80
C ASP A 219 5.94 -4.81 14.27
N GLU A 220 4.89 -4.30 13.66
CA GLU A 220 4.32 -2.98 13.93
C GLU A 220 2.78 -3.05 13.98
N ASP A 221 2.16 -1.97 14.44
CA ASP A 221 0.70 -1.88 14.45
C ASP A 221 0.14 -1.91 13.04
N LEU A 222 -0.76 -2.85 12.78
CA LEU A 222 -1.31 -3.09 11.46
C LEU A 222 -2.49 -2.16 11.17
N ARG A 223 -2.49 -1.62 9.95
CA ARG A 223 -3.58 -0.83 9.37
C ARG A 223 -4.12 -1.54 8.11
N ALA A 224 -5.11 -0.96 7.47
CA ALA A 224 -5.70 -1.51 6.25
C ALA A 224 -4.70 -1.71 5.10
N ASP A 225 -3.63 -0.91 5.08
CA ASP A 225 -2.57 -0.88 4.06
C ASP A 225 -1.25 -1.52 4.53
N ARG A 226 -1.24 -2.21 5.69
CA ARG A 226 -0.04 -2.83 6.27
C ARG A 226 -0.26 -4.30 6.58
N GLN A 227 0.81 -5.08 6.39
CA GLN A 227 0.90 -6.49 6.73
C GLN A 227 2.21 -6.75 7.50
N PRO A 228 2.25 -7.72 8.44
CA PRO A 228 3.48 -8.06 9.15
C PRO A 228 4.52 -8.68 8.23
N GLU A 229 4.08 -9.31 7.15
CA GLU A 229 4.90 -9.75 6.03
C GLU A 229 4.33 -9.21 4.72
N PHE A 230 5.16 -8.60 3.91
CA PHE A 230 4.78 -7.98 2.64
C PHE A 230 5.87 -8.17 1.60
N THR A 231 5.60 -7.80 0.36
CA THR A 231 6.53 -8.02 -0.75
C THR A 231 7.02 -6.69 -1.32
N GLN A 232 8.33 -6.56 -1.46
CA GLN A 232 8.97 -5.45 -2.14
C GLN A 232 9.61 -5.89 -3.46
N VAL A 233 9.61 -4.99 -4.45
CA VAL A 233 10.58 -5.00 -5.54
C VAL A 233 11.72 -4.12 -5.08
N ASP A 234 12.81 -4.75 -4.65
CA ASP A 234 13.98 -4.09 -4.06
C ASP A 234 15.08 -3.94 -5.09
N ILE A 235 15.69 -2.76 -5.18
CA ILE A 235 16.58 -2.37 -6.28
C ILE A 235 17.76 -1.58 -5.70
N GLU A 236 18.97 -1.85 -6.23
CA GLU A 236 20.17 -1.07 -5.93
C GLU A 236 21.05 -0.94 -7.16
N THR A 237 21.70 0.23 -7.31
CA THR A 237 22.57 0.56 -8.45
C THR A 237 23.86 1.20 -7.99
N SER A 238 24.95 0.92 -8.69
CA SER A 238 26.24 1.64 -8.55
C SER A 238 26.38 2.72 -9.61
N PHE A 239 27.14 3.78 -9.30
CA PHE A 239 27.57 4.84 -10.22
C PHE A 239 26.43 5.65 -10.87
N LEU A 240 25.23 5.65 -10.29
CA LEU A 240 24.12 6.51 -10.69
C LEU A 240 23.84 7.56 -9.61
N ASN A 241 23.50 8.77 -10.03
CA ASN A 241 23.03 9.82 -9.13
C ASN A 241 21.50 9.78 -8.95
N GLU A 242 20.96 10.64 -8.09
CA GLU A 242 19.52 10.72 -7.80
C GLU A 242 18.66 10.84 -9.06
N GLU A 243 19.04 11.74 -9.97
CA GLU A 243 18.31 12.01 -11.22
C GLU A 243 18.26 10.79 -12.14
N GLN A 244 19.37 10.11 -12.27
CA GLN A 244 19.48 8.91 -13.11
C GLN A 244 18.69 7.75 -12.53
N ILE A 245 18.71 7.57 -11.20
CA ILE A 245 17.92 6.53 -10.52
C ILE A 245 16.42 6.82 -10.68
N MET A 246 15.98 8.05 -10.37
CA MET A 246 14.58 8.42 -10.52
C MET A 246 14.11 8.27 -11.96
N GLY A 247 14.89 8.72 -12.96
CA GLY A 247 14.55 8.58 -14.36
C GLY A 247 14.37 7.14 -14.83
N LEU A 248 15.25 6.24 -14.39
CA LEU A 248 15.18 4.81 -14.69
C LEU A 248 13.95 4.15 -14.04
N MET A 249 13.66 4.48 -12.80
CA MET A 249 12.50 3.96 -12.07
C MET A 249 11.18 4.51 -12.61
N GLU A 250 11.16 5.76 -13.04
CA GLU A 250 10.02 6.35 -13.73
C GLU A 250 9.71 5.61 -15.05
N GLU A 251 10.72 5.33 -15.86
CA GLU A 251 10.57 4.53 -17.08
C GLU A 251 9.98 3.14 -16.77
N MET A 252 10.46 2.52 -15.68
CA MET A 252 9.97 1.22 -15.22
C MET A 252 8.49 1.26 -14.85
N ILE A 253 8.07 2.18 -14.00
CA ILE A 253 6.67 2.31 -13.57
C ILE A 253 5.75 2.61 -14.76
N ARG A 254 6.16 3.51 -15.66
CA ARG A 254 5.41 3.80 -16.89
C ARG A 254 5.25 2.56 -17.77
N THR A 255 6.31 1.76 -17.89
CA THR A 255 6.29 0.51 -18.67
C THR A 255 5.36 -0.52 -18.05
N VAL A 256 5.44 -0.72 -16.73
CA VAL A 256 4.58 -1.66 -16.00
C VAL A 256 3.09 -1.27 -16.13
N PHE A 257 2.74 0.00 -15.95
CA PHE A 257 1.35 0.46 -16.10
C PHE A 257 0.83 0.29 -17.54
N ARG A 258 1.65 0.59 -18.52
CA ARG A 258 1.28 0.40 -19.93
C ARG A 258 1.05 -1.07 -20.27
N GLU A 259 1.92 -1.97 -19.82
CA GLU A 259 1.83 -3.38 -20.15
C GLU A 259 0.70 -4.12 -19.40
N VAL A 260 0.48 -3.77 -18.14
CA VAL A 260 -0.47 -4.49 -17.28
C VAL A 260 -1.88 -3.93 -17.40
N LEU A 261 -2.01 -2.59 -17.46
CA LEU A 261 -3.31 -1.90 -17.46
C LEU A 261 -3.66 -1.22 -18.79
N ASN A 262 -2.72 -1.18 -19.74
CA ASN A 262 -2.83 -0.35 -20.94
C ASN A 262 -3.02 1.15 -20.61
N VAL A 263 -2.36 1.63 -19.55
CA VAL A 263 -2.42 3.01 -19.09
C VAL A 263 -1.12 3.72 -19.41
N ALA A 264 -1.20 4.88 -20.08
CA ALA A 264 -0.08 5.78 -20.28
C ALA A 264 -0.01 6.78 -19.12
N LEU A 265 1.00 6.66 -18.26
CA LEU A 265 1.31 7.67 -17.26
C LEU A 265 2.03 8.88 -17.90
N PRO A 266 1.95 10.08 -17.29
CA PRO A 266 2.66 11.27 -17.80
C PRO A 266 4.17 11.06 -17.88
N ALA A 267 4.86 11.91 -18.63
CA ALA A 267 6.31 11.96 -18.72
C ALA A 267 6.79 13.39 -18.95
N PRO A 268 7.74 13.90 -18.17
CA PRO A 268 8.25 13.31 -16.90
C PRO A 268 7.21 13.36 -15.78
N PHE A 269 7.44 12.62 -14.68
CA PHE A 269 6.67 12.79 -13.46
C PHE A 269 7.03 14.14 -12.83
N PRO A 270 6.04 14.89 -12.31
CA PRO A 270 6.33 16.12 -11.58
C PRO A 270 7.19 15.83 -10.34
N ARG A 271 7.92 16.85 -9.89
CA ARG A 271 8.76 16.82 -8.71
C ARG A 271 8.38 17.91 -7.74
N MET A 272 8.47 17.62 -6.46
CA MET A 272 8.15 18.54 -5.39
C MET A 272 9.10 18.28 -4.22
N THR A 273 9.56 19.34 -3.55
CA THR A 273 10.33 19.16 -2.33
C THR A 273 9.42 18.68 -1.19
N TYR A 274 10.00 17.96 -0.23
CA TYR A 274 9.30 17.58 1.00
C TYR A 274 8.68 18.82 1.70
N ALA A 275 9.45 19.89 1.83
CA ALA A 275 8.97 21.12 2.45
C ALA A 275 7.74 21.70 1.74
N GLU A 276 7.73 21.72 0.40
CA GLU A 276 6.60 22.16 -0.39
C GLU A 276 5.39 21.24 -0.23
N ALA A 277 5.60 19.92 -0.29
CA ALA A 277 4.54 18.93 -0.10
C ALA A 277 3.85 19.07 1.27
N MET A 278 4.64 19.22 2.33
CA MET A 278 4.11 19.42 3.69
C MET A 278 3.41 20.77 3.85
N SER A 279 3.93 21.82 3.23
CA SER A 279 3.32 23.15 3.30
C SER A 279 1.98 23.22 2.58
N ARG A 280 1.91 22.75 1.34
CA ARG A 280 0.72 22.88 0.47
C ARG A 280 -0.33 21.79 0.73
N PHE A 281 0.09 20.60 1.10
CA PHE A 281 -0.80 19.43 1.16
C PHE A 281 -0.84 18.75 2.53
N GLY A 282 0.06 19.11 3.45
CA GLY A 282 0.15 18.49 4.77
C GLY A 282 0.58 17.03 4.74
N SER A 283 1.20 16.57 3.65
CA SER A 283 1.59 15.17 3.47
C SER A 283 2.81 15.07 2.55
N ASP A 284 3.70 14.14 2.85
CA ASP A 284 4.84 13.75 2.01
C ASP A 284 4.45 12.88 0.80
N LYS A 285 3.17 12.51 0.70
CA LYS A 285 2.58 11.72 -0.38
C LYS A 285 1.21 12.25 -0.78
N PRO A 286 1.13 13.50 -1.23
CA PRO A 286 -0.15 14.13 -1.53
C PRO A 286 -0.89 13.45 -2.69
N ASP A 287 -2.21 13.33 -2.58
CA ASP A 287 -3.06 13.00 -3.73
C ASP A 287 -3.25 14.24 -4.59
N LEU A 288 -2.51 14.32 -5.70
CA LEU A 288 -2.58 15.46 -6.62
C LEU A 288 -3.85 15.47 -7.49
N ARG A 289 -4.67 14.43 -7.43
CA ARG A 289 -5.99 14.46 -8.06
C ARG A 289 -6.91 15.44 -7.36
N VAL A 290 -6.75 15.60 -6.04
CA VAL A 290 -7.48 16.59 -5.24
C VAL A 290 -6.88 17.98 -5.47
N THR A 291 -7.73 18.94 -5.85
CA THR A 291 -7.32 20.30 -6.24
C THR A 291 -7.24 21.29 -5.08
N LEU A 292 -7.68 20.88 -3.88
CA LEU A 292 -7.62 21.72 -2.68
C LEU A 292 -6.18 21.81 -2.15
N GLU A 293 -5.79 22.99 -1.66
CA GLU A 293 -4.46 23.22 -1.07
C GLU A 293 -4.57 23.95 0.27
N ILE A 294 -3.61 23.71 1.15
CA ILE A 294 -3.47 24.41 2.44
C ILE A 294 -2.70 25.71 2.19
N THR A 295 -3.25 26.80 2.64
CA THR A 295 -2.65 28.14 2.57
C THR A 295 -2.04 28.51 3.92
N GLU A 296 -0.80 28.99 3.90
CA GLU A 296 -0.08 29.45 5.09
C GLU A 296 -0.58 30.81 5.55
N VAL A 297 -1.02 30.92 6.82
CA VAL A 297 -1.53 32.16 7.40
C VAL A 297 -0.99 32.45 8.80
N THR A 298 0.03 31.72 9.25
CA THR A 298 0.60 31.86 10.62
C THR A 298 1.03 33.30 10.93
N ASP A 299 1.75 33.93 10.01
CA ASP A 299 2.23 35.32 10.20
C ASP A 299 1.09 36.33 10.24
N ALA A 300 0.00 36.09 9.51
CA ALA A 300 -1.16 36.98 9.48
C ALA A 300 -1.95 37.03 10.79
N VAL A 301 -1.81 36.02 11.65
CA VAL A 301 -2.63 35.86 12.86
C VAL A 301 -1.85 35.96 14.18
N LYS A 302 -0.61 36.43 14.14
CA LYS A 302 0.24 36.60 15.36
C LYS A 302 -0.35 37.57 16.36
N ASP A 303 -0.94 38.67 15.88
CA ASP A 303 -1.40 39.80 16.69
C ASP A 303 -2.93 39.84 16.87
N VAL A 304 -3.63 38.74 16.58
CA VAL A 304 -5.09 38.67 16.76
C VAL A 304 -5.48 38.32 18.19
N ALA A 305 -6.66 38.75 18.60
CA ALA A 305 -7.21 38.48 19.93
C ALA A 305 -7.59 36.99 20.11
N PHE A 306 -7.83 36.25 19.02
CA PHE A 306 -8.18 34.86 19.06
C PHE A 306 -6.97 34.00 19.44
N LYS A 307 -6.88 33.64 20.72
CA LYS A 307 -5.73 32.92 21.31
C LYS A 307 -5.47 31.55 20.70
N VAL A 308 -6.49 30.90 20.15
CA VAL A 308 -6.33 29.62 19.44
C VAL A 308 -5.42 29.77 18.21
N PHE A 309 -5.40 30.97 17.58
CA PHE A 309 -4.52 31.25 16.44
C PHE A 309 -3.21 31.90 16.89
N SER A 310 -3.30 32.99 17.69
CA SER A 310 -2.10 33.72 18.10
C SER A 310 -1.18 32.92 19.02
N GLY A 311 -1.69 31.96 19.79
CA GLY A 311 -0.89 31.08 20.63
C GLY A 311 0.10 30.27 19.82
N PRO A 312 -0.33 29.33 18.95
CA PRO A 312 0.56 28.58 18.07
C PRO A 312 1.42 29.48 17.19
N ALA A 313 0.86 30.54 16.61
CA ALA A 313 1.59 31.45 15.73
C ALA A 313 2.80 32.11 16.39
N ASN A 314 2.76 32.34 17.73
CA ASN A 314 3.86 32.94 18.49
C ASN A 314 4.74 31.92 19.22
N SER A 315 4.38 30.62 19.22
CA SER A 315 5.13 29.56 19.91
C SER A 315 5.75 28.53 18.99
N GLY A 316 5.98 28.90 17.72
CA GLY A 316 6.61 27.98 16.74
C GLY A 316 5.68 26.94 16.13
N GLY A 317 4.36 27.07 16.35
CA GLY A 317 3.35 26.25 15.69
C GLY A 317 2.97 26.80 14.31
N ARG A 318 1.91 26.24 13.73
CA ARG A 318 1.38 26.57 12.40
C ARG A 318 -0.10 26.95 12.49
N VAL A 319 -0.51 27.93 11.68
CA VAL A 319 -1.91 28.19 11.36
C VAL A 319 -2.09 28.06 9.85
N GLY A 320 -2.77 27.01 9.43
CA GLY A 320 -3.08 26.73 8.03
C GLY A 320 -4.55 26.98 7.72
N ALA A 321 -4.85 27.44 6.52
CA ALA A 321 -6.19 27.67 6.00
C ALA A 321 -6.48 26.74 4.82
N LEU A 322 -7.64 26.10 4.80
CA LEU A 322 -8.11 25.23 3.71
C LEU A 322 -9.41 25.80 3.13
N ARG A 323 -9.32 26.42 1.97
CA ARG A 323 -10.48 26.95 1.24
C ARG A 323 -11.25 25.84 0.58
N ILE A 324 -12.58 25.86 0.76
CA ILE A 324 -13.53 24.96 0.09
C ILE A 324 -14.43 25.82 -0.82
N PRO A 325 -14.21 25.82 -2.14
CA PRO A 325 -15.04 26.56 -3.09
C PRO A 325 -16.52 26.16 -2.98
N GLY A 326 -17.42 27.14 -2.85
CA GLY A 326 -18.86 26.86 -2.65
C GLY A 326 -19.21 26.22 -1.31
N GLY A 327 -18.27 26.09 -0.40
CA GLY A 327 -18.41 25.39 0.89
C GLY A 327 -19.31 26.08 1.92
N ALA A 328 -19.75 27.31 1.69
CA ALA A 328 -20.74 27.95 2.55
C ALA A 328 -22.06 27.18 2.61
N ALA A 329 -22.35 26.35 1.60
CA ALA A 329 -23.51 25.46 1.56
C ALA A 329 -23.41 24.27 2.51
N LEU A 330 -22.24 23.95 3.07
CA LEU A 330 -22.06 22.86 4.03
C LEU A 330 -22.95 23.10 5.26
N THR A 331 -23.67 22.07 5.65
CA THR A 331 -24.51 22.08 6.84
C THR A 331 -23.67 22.06 8.11
N ARG A 332 -24.27 22.46 9.22
CA ARG A 332 -23.62 22.36 10.52
C ARG A 332 -23.23 20.92 10.87
N GLY A 333 -24.11 19.95 10.54
CA GLY A 333 -23.85 18.53 10.77
C GLY A 333 -22.61 18.02 10.02
N GLU A 334 -22.44 18.40 8.74
CA GLU A 334 -21.23 18.05 7.96
C GLU A 334 -19.96 18.68 8.55
N ILE A 335 -20.04 19.93 8.99
CA ILE A 335 -18.90 20.61 9.65
C ILE A 335 -18.55 19.92 10.98
N ASP A 336 -19.55 19.51 11.76
CA ASP A 336 -19.34 18.79 13.01
C ASP A 336 -18.72 17.41 12.77
N GLU A 337 -19.09 16.71 11.68
CA GLU A 337 -18.45 15.46 11.25
C GLU A 337 -16.99 15.67 10.85
N TYR A 338 -16.66 16.70 10.09
CA TYR A 338 -15.28 17.05 9.75
C TYR A 338 -14.47 17.43 10.98
N THR A 339 -15.08 18.09 11.96
CA THR A 339 -14.43 18.42 13.24
C THR A 339 -14.09 17.13 14.02
N LYS A 340 -14.99 16.16 14.07
CA LYS A 340 -14.70 14.84 14.66
C LYS A 340 -13.60 14.09 13.90
N PHE A 341 -13.61 14.19 12.58
CA PHE A 341 -12.61 13.52 11.74
C PHE A 341 -11.21 14.07 12.01
N VAL A 342 -11.01 15.39 12.06
CA VAL A 342 -9.67 15.96 12.32
C VAL A 342 -9.17 15.68 13.73
N SER A 343 -10.06 15.43 14.70
CA SER A 343 -9.68 15.09 16.07
C SER A 343 -8.89 13.76 16.15
N ILE A 344 -9.09 12.85 15.20
CA ILE A 344 -8.32 11.60 15.07
C ILE A 344 -6.82 11.89 14.90
N TYR A 345 -6.50 13.02 14.28
CA TYR A 345 -5.13 13.48 14.01
C TYR A 345 -4.59 14.44 15.10
N GLY A 346 -5.28 14.52 16.24
CA GLY A 346 -4.86 15.33 17.39
C GLY A 346 -5.31 16.79 17.36
N ALA A 347 -6.09 17.22 16.35
CA ALA A 347 -6.65 18.56 16.32
C ALA A 347 -7.71 18.74 17.42
N LYS A 348 -7.62 19.84 18.19
CA LYS A 348 -8.55 20.15 19.30
C LYS A 348 -9.87 20.77 18.82
N GLY A 349 -9.94 21.15 17.56
CA GLY A 349 -11.12 21.75 16.94
C GLY A 349 -10.84 22.07 15.48
N LEU A 350 -11.88 22.55 14.78
CA LEU A 350 -11.82 22.95 13.37
C LEU A 350 -12.56 24.28 13.24
N ALA A 351 -11.83 25.38 13.38
CA ALA A 351 -12.39 26.70 13.17
C ALA A 351 -12.71 26.91 11.69
N TYR A 352 -13.73 27.70 11.38
CA TYR A 352 -14.11 27.98 10.00
C TYR A 352 -14.71 29.38 9.84
N ILE A 353 -14.65 29.90 8.61
CA ILE A 353 -15.32 31.11 8.17
C ILE A 353 -16.12 30.80 6.91
N LYS A 354 -17.42 31.09 6.89
CA LYS A 354 -18.23 31.13 5.66
C LYS A 354 -18.17 32.52 5.07
N VAL A 355 -17.85 32.62 3.79
CA VAL A 355 -17.69 33.88 3.06
C VAL A 355 -18.99 34.19 2.33
N ASN A 356 -19.80 35.09 2.88
CA ASN A 356 -21.04 35.57 2.26
C ASN A 356 -20.76 36.74 1.31
N ASP A 357 -19.94 37.70 1.75
CA ASP A 357 -19.52 38.86 0.98
C ASP A 357 -18.05 39.20 1.31
N VAL A 358 -17.14 38.83 0.38
CA VAL A 358 -15.70 39.01 0.58
C VAL A 358 -15.26 40.46 0.64
N THR A 359 -16.10 41.41 0.21
CA THR A 359 -15.81 42.85 0.27
C THR A 359 -16.04 43.44 1.64
N LYS A 360 -16.78 42.73 2.54
CA LYS A 360 -17.07 43.12 3.90
C LYS A 360 -16.31 42.25 4.89
N LEU A 361 -15.18 42.77 5.38
CA LEU A 361 -14.28 42.07 6.31
C LEU A 361 -14.75 42.19 7.77
N ASN A 362 -16.02 41.84 8.01
CA ASN A 362 -16.67 41.90 9.32
C ASN A 362 -17.77 40.83 9.43
N GLU A 363 -18.51 40.78 10.52
CA GLU A 363 -19.58 39.80 10.77
C GLU A 363 -20.76 39.88 9.79
N GLU A 364 -20.90 40.98 9.02
CA GLU A 364 -21.93 41.10 7.97
C GLU A 364 -21.55 40.27 6.72
N GLY A 365 -20.27 40.30 6.34
CA GLY A 365 -19.77 39.60 5.16
C GLY A 365 -19.22 38.22 5.47
N LEU A 366 -18.76 37.97 6.70
CA LEU A 366 -18.06 36.76 7.12
C LEU A 366 -18.78 36.11 8.31
N GLN A 367 -19.41 34.97 8.05
CA GLN A 367 -20.17 34.25 9.07
C GLN A 367 -19.28 33.27 9.85
N SER A 368 -18.90 33.66 11.06
CA SER A 368 -18.19 32.77 11.99
C SER A 368 -18.09 33.41 13.39
N PRO A 369 -18.10 32.59 14.47
CA PRO A 369 -17.87 33.09 15.83
C PRO A 369 -16.50 33.73 16.07
N ILE A 370 -15.51 33.40 15.22
CA ILE A 370 -14.13 33.85 15.41
C ILE A 370 -13.86 35.23 14.79
N VAL A 371 -14.68 35.69 13.85
CA VAL A 371 -14.46 36.93 13.08
C VAL A 371 -14.28 38.13 14.00
N LYS A 372 -15.09 38.27 15.06
CA LYS A 372 -14.99 39.34 16.04
C LYS A 372 -13.65 39.42 16.80
N ASN A 373 -12.90 38.32 16.80
CA ASN A 373 -11.60 38.22 17.47
C ASN A 373 -10.41 38.31 16.49
N LEU A 374 -10.70 38.53 15.19
CA LEU A 374 -9.72 38.77 14.15
C LEU A 374 -9.74 40.23 13.73
N ASN A 375 -8.58 40.82 13.54
CA ASN A 375 -8.50 42.19 13.04
C ASN A 375 -8.64 42.25 11.52
N GLU A 376 -8.98 43.40 10.97
CA GLU A 376 -9.22 43.60 9.53
C GLU A 376 -8.00 43.26 8.69
N ALA A 377 -6.79 43.55 9.17
CA ALA A 377 -5.54 43.23 8.47
C ALA A 377 -5.37 41.72 8.32
N ALA A 378 -5.63 40.93 9.36
CA ALA A 378 -5.59 39.47 9.32
C ALA A 378 -6.64 38.90 8.38
N LEU A 379 -7.89 39.38 8.47
CA LEU A 379 -8.97 38.97 7.58
C LEU A 379 -8.65 39.26 6.10
N LYS A 380 -8.09 40.44 5.82
CA LYS A 380 -7.67 40.81 4.46
C LYS A 380 -6.61 39.85 3.92
N LEU A 381 -5.55 39.58 4.68
CA LEU A 381 -4.49 38.64 4.28
C LEU A 381 -5.00 37.22 4.08
N ILE A 382 -5.90 36.77 4.95
CA ILE A 382 -6.52 35.42 4.82
C ILE A 382 -7.31 35.33 3.53
N MET A 383 -8.18 36.32 3.21
CA MET A 383 -8.98 36.32 1.99
C MET A 383 -8.10 36.42 0.73
N GLU A 384 -7.11 37.29 0.74
CA GLU A 384 -6.17 37.43 -0.39
C GLU A 384 -5.37 36.16 -0.65
N ARG A 385 -4.78 35.56 0.39
CA ARG A 385 -3.93 34.36 0.24
C ARG A 385 -4.71 33.11 -0.14
N THR A 386 -5.91 32.94 0.43
CA THR A 386 -6.77 31.80 0.08
C THR A 386 -7.49 31.99 -1.25
N GLY A 387 -7.54 33.20 -1.79
CA GLY A 387 -8.31 33.55 -2.97
C GLY A 387 -9.81 33.30 -2.77
N ALA A 388 -10.30 33.46 -1.54
CA ALA A 388 -11.69 33.20 -1.18
C ALA A 388 -12.66 34.09 -1.94
N GLN A 389 -13.81 33.54 -2.29
CA GLN A 389 -14.88 34.19 -3.02
C GLN A 389 -16.21 34.05 -2.26
N ASN A 390 -17.22 34.81 -2.66
CA ASN A 390 -18.55 34.69 -2.11
C ASN A 390 -19.09 33.27 -2.30
N GLY A 391 -19.61 32.69 -1.24
CA GLY A 391 -20.10 31.31 -1.20
C GLY A 391 -19.07 30.28 -0.75
N ASP A 392 -17.83 30.64 -0.51
CA ASP A 392 -16.78 29.74 -0.04
C ASP A 392 -16.84 29.51 1.48
N LEU A 393 -16.18 28.48 1.91
CA LEU A 393 -15.86 28.23 3.32
C LEU A 393 -14.35 28.02 3.46
N ILE A 394 -13.78 28.56 4.54
CA ILE A 394 -12.36 28.37 4.88
C ILE A 394 -12.32 27.64 6.22
N PHE A 395 -11.70 26.45 6.25
CA PHE A 395 -11.33 25.77 7.49
C PHE A 395 -9.94 26.18 7.96
N PHE A 396 -9.70 26.13 9.26
CA PHE A 396 -8.42 26.46 9.86
C PHE A 396 -7.94 25.34 10.78
N GLY A 397 -6.64 25.03 10.68
CA GLY A 397 -5.91 24.25 11.67
C GLY A 397 -4.91 25.15 12.38
N ALA A 398 -4.84 25.08 13.70
CA ALA A 398 -3.93 25.89 14.51
C ALA A 398 -3.42 25.07 15.71
N ASP A 399 -2.16 24.62 15.64
CA ASP A 399 -1.51 23.80 16.66
C ASP A 399 0.00 23.66 16.33
N LYS A 400 0.68 22.67 16.90
CA LYS A 400 2.00 22.21 16.42
C LYS A 400 1.93 21.89 14.93
N THR A 401 2.97 22.21 14.18
CA THR A 401 3.03 22.02 12.71
C THR A 401 2.61 20.63 12.27
N LYS A 402 3.08 19.58 12.96
CA LYS A 402 2.70 18.20 12.66
C LYS A 402 1.19 17.96 12.75
N VAL A 403 0.55 18.42 13.82
CA VAL A 403 -0.90 18.24 14.02
C VAL A 403 -1.69 18.96 12.93
N VAL A 404 -1.30 20.19 12.57
CA VAL A 404 -1.97 20.96 11.50
C VAL A 404 -1.83 20.27 10.16
N ASN A 405 -0.62 19.79 9.83
CA ASN A 405 -0.36 19.07 8.59
C ASN A 405 -1.19 17.79 8.50
N ASP A 406 -1.12 16.95 9.51
CA ASP A 406 -1.84 15.66 9.54
C ASP A 406 -3.36 15.88 9.46
N ALA A 407 -3.90 16.84 10.22
CA ALA A 407 -5.33 17.12 10.27
C ALA A 407 -5.85 17.73 8.95
N LEU A 408 -5.24 18.83 8.48
CA LEU A 408 -5.70 19.49 7.25
C LEU A 408 -5.37 18.71 6.00
N GLY A 409 -4.25 17.97 5.96
CA GLY A 409 -3.89 17.09 4.86
C GLY A 409 -4.89 15.96 4.69
N ALA A 410 -5.30 15.31 5.79
CA ALA A 410 -6.34 14.28 5.77
C ALA A 410 -7.71 14.88 5.40
N LEU A 411 -8.07 16.03 5.97
CA LEU A 411 -9.33 16.73 5.68
C LEU A 411 -9.43 17.13 4.22
N ARG A 412 -8.36 17.67 3.66
CA ARG A 412 -8.23 18.03 2.25
C ARG A 412 -8.59 16.85 1.34
N SER A 413 -7.97 15.68 1.59
CA SER A 413 -8.21 14.48 0.80
C SER A 413 -9.64 13.98 0.96
N LYS A 414 -10.16 13.94 2.18
CA LYS A 414 -11.53 13.51 2.48
C LYS A 414 -12.56 14.37 1.76
N ILE A 415 -12.52 15.69 1.95
CA ILE A 415 -13.45 16.63 1.29
C ILE A 415 -13.28 16.58 -0.23
N GLY A 416 -12.04 16.49 -0.71
CA GLY A 416 -11.73 16.43 -2.12
C GLY A 416 -12.46 15.30 -2.84
N HIS A 417 -12.40 14.11 -2.27
CA HIS A 417 -13.08 12.94 -2.83
C HIS A 417 -14.59 12.94 -2.59
N GLU A 418 -15.05 13.27 -1.38
CA GLU A 418 -16.48 13.26 -1.05
C GLU A 418 -17.29 14.31 -1.82
N LYS A 419 -16.70 15.46 -2.08
CA LYS A 419 -17.37 16.61 -2.72
C LYS A 419 -16.96 16.83 -4.17
N GLY A 420 -16.07 15.98 -4.70
CA GLY A 420 -15.68 16.01 -6.11
C GLY A 420 -14.69 17.13 -6.48
N TYR A 421 -13.91 17.65 -5.53
CA TYR A 421 -12.85 18.62 -5.83
C TYR A 421 -11.61 17.90 -6.40
N THR A 422 -11.78 17.24 -7.53
CA THR A 422 -10.74 16.49 -8.22
C THR A 422 -10.54 16.98 -9.64
N ASN A 423 -9.35 16.75 -10.19
CA ASN A 423 -9.01 17.14 -11.57
C ASN A 423 -9.50 16.13 -12.64
N GLY A 424 -10.22 15.09 -12.24
CA GLY A 424 -10.77 14.05 -13.12
C GLY A 424 -9.75 13.05 -13.67
N LYS A 425 -8.47 13.16 -13.33
CA LYS A 425 -7.45 12.21 -13.77
C LYS A 425 -7.49 10.93 -12.92
N ALA A 426 -7.20 9.79 -13.54
CA ALA A 426 -7.16 8.50 -12.85
C ALA A 426 -5.86 8.31 -12.06
N TRP A 427 -4.73 8.82 -12.57
CA TRP A 427 -3.40 8.59 -12.03
C TRP A 427 -2.57 9.87 -12.04
N GLU A 428 -2.06 10.25 -10.88
CA GLU A 428 -1.20 11.42 -10.65
C GLU A 428 0.06 11.02 -9.87
N PRO A 429 1.14 10.62 -10.56
CA PRO A 429 2.41 10.32 -9.92
C PRO A 429 3.16 11.60 -9.55
N LEU A 430 3.97 11.52 -8.48
CA LEU A 430 4.78 12.62 -7.98
C LEU A 430 6.06 12.09 -7.34
N TRP A 431 7.22 12.61 -7.73
CA TRP A 431 8.44 12.47 -6.95
C TRP A 431 8.49 13.53 -5.85
N VAL A 432 8.60 13.10 -4.62
CA VAL A 432 8.92 13.95 -3.48
C VAL A 432 10.40 13.80 -3.17
N VAL A 433 11.10 14.92 -3.08
CA VAL A 433 12.56 14.98 -2.94
C VAL A 433 12.96 15.93 -1.80
N ASP A 434 14.25 16.00 -1.50
CA ASP A 434 14.82 16.90 -0.50
C ASP A 434 14.19 16.70 0.90
N PHE A 435 14.11 15.44 1.31
CA PHE A 435 13.66 15.07 2.66
C PHE A 435 14.67 15.56 3.70
N PRO A 436 14.23 15.89 4.93
CA PRO A 436 15.14 16.08 6.03
C PRO A 436 15.92 14.78 6.34
N MET A 437 17.18 14.90 6.73
CA MET A 437 17.97 13.74 7.18
C MET A 437 17.43 13.17 8.48
N PHE A 438 17.03 14.06 9.40
CA PHE A 438 16.68 13.72 10.77
C PHE A 438 15.38 14.38 11.19
N GLU A 439 14.67 13.71 12.09
CA GLU A 439 13.58 14.26 12.89
C GLU A 439 13.99 14.29 14.36
N TYR A 440 13.53 15.29 15.09
CA TYR A 440 13.79 15.36 16.52
C TYR A 440 12.71 14.63 17.30
N ASP A 441 13.09 13.60 18.03
CA ASP A 441 12.22 12.87 18.94
C ASP A 441 12.12 13.61 20.26
N GLU A 442 10.94 14.19 20.52
CA GLU A 442 10.66 14.95 21.73
C GLU A 442 10.62 14.09 23.02
N GLU A 443 10.29 12.81 22.90
CA GLU A 443 10.23 11.88 24.02
C GLU A 443 11.62 11.43 24.43
N ASP A 444 12.39 10.96 23.48
CA ASP A 444 13.76 10.48 23.68
C ASP A 444 14.78 11.65 23.68
N LYS A 445 14.40 12.85 23.33
CA LYS A 445 15.24 14.07 23.23
C LYS A 445 16.50 13.85 22.39
N ARG A 446 16.34 13.21 21.25
CA ARG A 446 17.42 12.90 20.32
C ARG A 446 16.99 13.02 18.86
N TRP A 447 17.95 13.14 17.98
CA TRP A 447 17.72 13.03 16.54
C TRP A 447 17.54 11.56 16.16
N VAL A 448 16.57 11.29 15.28
CA VAL A 448 16.34 9.97 14.65
C VAL A 448 16.39 10.15 13.13
N ALA A 449 16.85 9.14 12.42
CA ALA A 449 16.90 9.18 10.96
C ALA A 449 15.48 9.13 10.38
N CYS A 450 15.16 10.01 9.42
CA CYS A 450 13.87 9.99 8.72
C CYS A 450 13.69 8.72 7.88
N HIS A 451 14.76 8.23 7.26
CA HIS A 451 14.77 7.00 6.46
C HIS A 451 15.58 5.91 7.18
N HIS A 452 16.90 5.88 6.95
CA HIS A 452 17.80 4.98 7.64
C HIS A 452 19.20 5.62 7.77
N PRO A 453 20.06 5.14 8.69
CA PRO A 453 21.35 5.76 8.97
C PRO A 453 22.36 5.76 7.81
N PHE A 454 22.08 5.03 6.74
CA PHE A 454 22.97 4.90 5.57
C PHE A 454 22.56 5.83 4.42
N THR A 455 21.52 6.62 4.59
CA THR A 455 21.08 7.65 3.63
C THR A 455 22.14 8.76 3.55
N SER A 456 22.53 9.13 2.33
CA SER A 456 23.50 10.21 2.12
C SER A 456 22.87 11.58 2.36
N PRO A 457 23.53 12.48 3.10
CA PRO A 457 23.16 13.88 3.10
C PRO A 457 23.45 14.50 1.74
N LYS A 458 22.83 15.65 1.43
CA LYS A 458 23.27 16.52 0.34
C LYS A 458 24.72 16.91 0.56
N ASP A 459 25.51 17.02 -0.52
CA ASP A 459 26.96 17.27 -0.41
C ASP A 459 27.25 18.60 0.30
N GLU A 460 26.47 19.63 0.03
CA GLU A 460 26.54 20.95 0.67
C GLU A 460 26.10 20.96 2.13
N HIS A 461 25.47 19.89 2.63
CA HIS A 461 24.98 19.78 4.01
C HIS A 461 25.84 18.85 4.90
N ILE A 462 26.96 18.33 4.41
CA ILE A 462 27.80 17.41 5.19
C ILE A 462 28.33 18.06 6.47
N ASP A 463 28.65 19.36 6.44
CA ASP A 463 29.12 20.08 7.63
C ASP A 463 27.99 20.43 8.61
N LEU A 464 26.73 20.45 8.14
CA LEU A 464 25.55 20.66 8.99
C LEU A 464 25.26 19.45 9.89
N LEU A 465 25.75 18.26 9.55
CA LEU A 465 25.56 17.03 10.35
C LEU A 465 25.99 17.21 11.81
N GLU A 466 27.03 18.00 12.06
CA GLU A 466 27.59 18.23 13.39
C GLU A 466 27.17 19.59 13.98
N SER A 467 26.88 20.60 13.14
CA SER A 467 26.55 21.96 13.60
C SER A 467 25.05 22.22 13.75
N ASP A 468 24.24 21.74 12.82
CA ASP A 468 22.78 21.91 12.82
C ASP A 468 22.09 20.74 12.08
N PRO A 469 21.98 19.55 12.71
CA PRO A 469 21.38 18.38 12.07
C PRO A 469 19.96 18.60 11.56
N GLY A 470 19.18 19.49 12.19
CA GLY A 470 17.82 19.82 11.82
C GLY A 470 17.66 20.48 10.44
N GLN A 471 18.72 21.10 9.91
CA GLN A 471 18.73 21.72 8.58
C GLN A 471 19.32 20.82 7.50
N CYS A 472 19.79 19.65 7.88
CA CYS A 472 20.43 18.72 6.95
C CYS A 472 19.38 18.01 6.07
N LEU A 473 19.51 18.16 4.75
CA LEU A 473 18.66 17.46 3.78
C LEU A 473 19.35 16.21 3.24
N ALA A 474 18.53 15.20 2.95
CA ALA A 474 18.94 13.92 2.42
C ALA A 474 18.89 13.87 0.88
N LYS A 475 19.74 13.04 0.28
CA LYS A 475 19.61 12.57 -1.10
C LYS A 475 18.58 11.43 -1.16
N ALA A 476 17.34 11.71 -0.68
CA ALA A 476 16.23 10.77 -0.63
C ALA A 476 15.11 11.22 -1.57
N TYR A 477 14.40 10.25 -2.09
CA TYR A 477 13.33 10.43 -3.05
C TYR A 477 12.27 9.35 -2.88
N ASP A 478 11.00 9.77 -2.77
CA ASP A 478 9.84 8.88 -2.70
C ASP A 478 8.93 9.10 -3.91
N LEU A 479 8.40 8.02 -4.46
CA LEU A 479 7.39 8.08 -5.50
C LEU A 479 6.01 7.91 -4.87
N ALA A 480 5.25 9.00 -4.89
CA ALA A 480 3.85 9.01 -4.52
C ALA A 480 2.96 8.82 -5.75
N LEU A 481 1.86 8.10 -5.59
CA LEU A 481 0.84 7.91 -6.60
C LEU A 481 -0.53 7.96 -5.93
N ASN A 482 -1.36 8.94 -6.33
CA ASN A 482 -2.73 9.06 -5.82
C ASN A 482 -2.84 9.07 -4.28
N GLY A 483 -1.90 9.71 -3.58
CA GLY A 483 -1.90 9.77 -2.12
C GLY A 483 -1.24 8.59 -1.42
N TRP A 484 -0.64 7.67 -2.17
CA TRP A 484 0.10 6.52 -1.64
C TRP A 484 1.57 6.61 -2.04
N GLU A 485 2.45 6.40 -1.10
CA GLU A 485 3.86 6.13 -1.37
C GLU A 485 3.97 4.70 -1.92
N ILE A 486 4.30 4.58 -3.19
CA ILE A 486 4.45 3.28 -3.86
C ILE A 486 5.88 2.76 -3.85
N GLY A 487 6.83 3.63 -3.58
CA GLY A 487 8.23 3.28 -3.44
C GLY A 487 9.05 4.45 -2.95
N GLY A 488 10.14 4.16 -2.26
CA GLY A 488 11.06 5.17 -1.74
C GLY A 488 12.49 4.66 -1.68
N GLY A 489 13.42 5.59 -1.71
CA GLY A 489 14.84 5.29 -1.68
C GLY A 489 15.74 6.49 -1.51
N SER A 490 17.03 6.25 -1.66
CA SER A 490 18.04 7.28 -1.51
C SER A 490 19.35 6.88 -2.19
N VAL A 491 20.23 7.87 -2.38
CA VAL A 491 21.66 7.61 -2.52
C VAL A 491 22.22 7.26 -1.15
N ARG A 492 23.16 6.32 -1.08
CA ARG A 492 23.74 5.82 0.17
C ARG A 492 25.08 6.49 0.46
N ILE A 493 25.44 6.51 1.72
CA ILE A 493 26.78 6.91 2.14
C ILE A 493 27.75 5.80 1.71
N HIS A 494 28.82 6.19 1.01
CA HIS A 494 29.90 5.27 0.60
C HIS A 494 31.26 5.66 1.18
N LYS A 495 31.32 6.75 1.95
CA LYS A 495 32.56 7.24 2.61
C LYS A 495 32.43 7.08 4.13
N GLU A 496 33.36 6.37 4.74
CA GLU A 496 33.38 6.12 6.20
C GLU A 496 33.33 7.43 7.02
N ALA A 497 34.06 8.46 6.57
CA ALA A 497 34.11 9.75 7.27
C ALA A 497 32.71 10.41 7.37
N VAL A 498 31.91 10.30 6.34
CA VAL A 498 30.51 10.83 6.34
C VAL A 498 29.62 9.95 7.21
N GLN A 499 29.77 8.62 7.12
CA GLN A 499 28.99 7.68 7.93
C GLN A 499 29.24 7.89 9.43
N SER A 500 30.46 8.13 9.83
CA SER A 500 30.82 8.42 11.21
C SER A 500 30.18 9.72 11.73
N LYS A 501 30.08 10.76 10.89
CA LYS A 501 29.37 12.00 11.24
C LYS A 501 27.87 11.75 11.46
N VAL A 502 27.22 10.96 10.59
CA VAL A 502 25.79 10.62 10.73
C VAL A 502 25.55 9.82 12.01
N PHE A 503 26.38 8.85 12.33
CA PHE A 503 26.23 8.09 13.59
C PHE A 503 26.39 8.98 14.83
N ARG A 504 27.32 9.94 14.83
CA ARG A 504 27.43 10.91 15.93
C ARG A 504 26.17 11.78 16.06
N ALA A 505 25.60 12.25 14.95
CA ALA A 505 24.36 13.01 14.97
C ALA A 505 23.18 12.19 15.55
N LEU A 506 23.20 10.88 15.38
CA LEU A 506 22.19 9.94 15.91
C LEU A 506 22.50 9.45 17.35
N ASN A 507 23.56 9.94 17.97
CA ASN A 507 24.07 9.47 19.26
C ASN A 507 24.43 7.96 19.27
N ILE A 508 24.88 7.43 18.14
CA ILE A 508 25.41 6.07 18.01
C ILE A 508 26.94 6.15 18.10
N ASP A 509 27.52 5.62 19.15
CA ASP A 509 28.97 5.59 19.30
C ASP A 509 29.65 4.52 18.41
N ALA A 510 30.96 4.54 18.34
CA ALA A 510 31.72 3.66 17.46
C ALA A 510 31.58 2.18 17.86
N GLU A 511 31.46 1.87 19.15
CA GLU A 511 31.29 0.51 19.65
C GLU A 511 29.91 -0.03 19.28
N GLU A 512 28.86 0.76 19.50
CA GLU A 512 27.48 0.43 19.12
C GLU A 512 27.35 0.28 17.60
N ALA A 513 27.95 1.19 16.81
CA ALA A 513 27.96 1.12 15.35
C ALA A 513 28.61 -0.17 14.86
N GLN A 514 29.78 -0.53 15.42
CA GLN A 514 30.47 -1.76 15.06
C GLN A 514 29.68 -3.01 15.48
N LEU A 515 29.05 -2.98 16.65
CA LEU A 515 28.23 -4.11 17.11
C LEU A 515 27.03 -4.36 16.19
N LYS A 516 26.34 -3.31 15.78
CA LYS A 516 25.11 -3.40 14.96
C LYS A 516 25.40 -3.58 13.48
N PHE A 517 26.35 -2.81 12.93
CA PHE A 517 26.58 -2.63 11.49
C PHE A 517 28.02 -2.95 11.05
N GLY A 518 28.83 -3.57 11.91
CA GLY A 518 30.24 -3.80 11.65
C GLY A 518 30.53 -4.45 10.31
N PHE A 519 29.75 -5.44 9.92
CA PHE A 519 29.90 -6.13 8.64
C PHE A 519 29.71 -5.23 7.41
N LEU A 520 28.84 -4.22 7.48
CA LEU A 520 28.68 -3.21 6.42
C LEU A 520 29.82 -2.19 6.48
N LEU A 521 30.17 -1.71 7.68
CA LEU A 521 31.24 -0.74 7.87
C LEU A 521 32.57 -1.30 7.39
N ASP A 522 32.87 -2.56 7.69
CA ASP A 522 34.04 -3.26 7.20
C ASP A 522 34.03 -3.38 5.66
N ALA A 523 32.88 -3.70 5.08
CA ALA A 523 32.73 -3.78 3.63
C ALA A 523 32.99 -2.42 2.94
N LEU A 524 32.50 -1.31 3.51
CA LEU A 524 32.74 0.04 2.96
C LEU A 524 34.21 0.40 2.84
N GLN A 525 35.10 -0.18 3.66
CA GLN A 525 36.54 0.05 3.62
C GLN A 525 37.21 -0.57 2.38
N TYR A 526 36.59 -1.53 1.73
CA TYR A 526 37.12 -2.22 0.55
C TYR A 526 36.83 -1.50 -0.78
N GLY A 527 36.61 -0.19 -0.76
CA GLY A 527 36.36 0.58 -1.97
C GLY A 527 34.91 0.52 -2.42
N ALA A 528 34.00 0.93 -1.56
CA ALA A 528 32.58 1.02 -1.89
C ALA A 528 32.35 2.06 -3.01
N PRO A 529 31.63 1.69 -4.08
CA PRO A 529 31.26 2.64 -5.12
C PRO A 529 30.18 3.61 -4.60
N PRO A 530 30.03 4.79 -5.21
CA PRO A 530 28.81 5.55 -5.08
C PRO A 530 27.63 4.67 -5.50
N HIS A 531 26.61 4.55 -4.65
CA HIS A 531 25.45 3.67 -4.91
C HIS A 531 24.18 4.23 -4.31
N GLY A 532 23.08 3.80 -4.87
CA GLY A 532 21.75 4.18 -4.44
C GLY A 532 20.70 3.28 -5.04
N GLY A 533 19.51 3.33 -4.49
CA GLY A 533 18.41 2.48 -4.93
C GLY A 533 17.11 2.87 -4.26
N LEU A 534 16.15 1.99 -4.41
CA LEU A 534 14.85 2.14 -3.75
C LEU A 534 14.16 0.77 -3.64
N ALA A 535 13.02 0.78 -2.97
CA ALA A 535 12.13 -0.36 -2.91
C ALA A 535 10.70 0.05 -3.26
N PHE A 536 10.03 -0.73 -4.09
CA PHE A 536 8.61 -0.58 -4.38
C PHE A 536 7.79 -1.58 -3.58
N GLY A 537 6.70 -1.12 -2.95
CA GLY A 537 5.73 -1.99 -2.29
C GLY A 537 4.85 -2.67 -3.33
N LEU A 538 5.17 -3.92 -3.72
CA LEU A 538 4.41 -4.66 -4.74
C LEU A 538 2.95 -4.82 -4.35
N ASP A 539 2.66 -5.16 -3.09
CA ASP A 539 1.30 -5.33 -2.60
C ASP A 539 0.48 -4.05 -2.76
N ARG A 540 1.09 -2.91 -2.42
CA ARG A 540 0.45 -1.59 -2.52
C ARG A 540 0.16 -1.19 -3.97
N ILE A 541 1.13 -1.38 -4.87
CA ILE A 541 0.96 -1.13 -6.31
C ILE A 541 -0.18 -1.97 -6.88
N VAL A 542 -0.20 -3.27 -6.57
CA VAL A 542 -1.25 -4.18 -7.05
C VAL A 542 -2.62 -3.81 -6.46
N THR A 543 -2.70 -3.40 -5.19
CA THR A 543 -3.93 -2.89 -4.57
C THR A 543 -4.50 -1.71 -5.36
N MET A 544 -3.65 -0.75 -5.70
CA MET A 544 -4.06 0.42 -6.49
C MET A 544 -4.49 0.03 -7.92
N MET A 545 -3.73 -0.85 -8.58
CA MET A 545 -4.04 -1.31 -9.94
C MET A 545 -5.34 -2.10 -10.04
N THR A 546 -5.71 -2.84 -8.98
CA THR A 546 -6.97 -3.60 -8.93
C THR A 546 -8.16 -2.78 -8.49
N GLY A 547 -7.93 -1.62 -7.86
CA GLY A 547 -8.95 -0.85 -7.17
C GLY A 547 -9.49 -1.53 -5.91
N ALA A 548 -8.75 -2.47 -5.33
CA ALA A 548 -9.13 -3.16 -4.11
C ALA A 548 -9.12 -2.22 -2.91
N GLU A 549 -10.06 -2.43 -1.98
CA GLU A 549 -10.17 -1.62 -0.77
C GLU A 549 -9.14 -1.99 0.30
N SER A 550 -8.61 -3.21 0.23
CA SER A 550 -7.66 -3.75 1.21
C SER A 550 -6.50 -4.45 0.52
N ILE A 551 -5.30 -4.26 1.07
CA ILE A 551 -4.09 -5.00 0.67
C ILE A 551 -4.27 -6.52 0.80
N ARG A 552 -5.18 -6.98 1.67
CA ARG A 552 -5.50 -8.40 1.86
C ARG A 552 -6.20 -9.03 0.66
N ASP A 553 -6.78 -8.23 -0.23
CA ASP A 553 -7.43 -8.71 -1.46
C ASP A 553 -6.46 -9.01 -2.60
N VAL A 554 -5.21 -8.61 -2.45
CA VAL A 554 -4.15 -8.83 -3.46
C VAL A 554 -3.01 -9.74 -2.96
N ILE A 555 -3.16 -10.29 -1.77
CA ILE A 555 -2.24 -11.28 -1.17
C ILE A 555 -2.99 -12.61 -1.01
N ALA A 556 -2.40 -13.71 -1.49
CA ALA A 556 -3.09 -15.00 -1.47
C ALA A 556 -3.50 -15.43 -0.05
N PHE A 557 -2.57 -15.36 0.90
CA PHE A 557 -2.76 -15.77 2.30
C PHE A 557 -2.30 -14.68 3.27
N PRO A 558 -3.10 -13.58 3.42
CA PRO A 558 -2.74 -12.45 4.26
C PRO A 558 -3.01 -12.75 5.75
N LYS A 559 -2.48 -11.88 6.62
CA LYS A 559 -2.86 -11.80 8.03
C LYS A 559 -4.00 -10.80 8.24
N THR A 560 -4.79 -11.00 9.28
CA THR A 560 -5.76 -10.01 9.77
C THR A 560 -5.06 -8.79 10.37
N GLN A 561 -5.81 -7.75 10.75
CA GLN A 561 -5.28 -6.60 11.50
C GLN A 561 -4.68 -6.98 12.85
N ARG A 562 -5.00 -8.15 13.39
CA ARG A 562 -4.42 -8.70 14.62
C ARG A 562 -3.22 -9.62 14.36
N ALA A 563 -2.60 -9.54 13.18
CA ALA A 563 -1.48 -10.37 12.76
C ALA A 563 -1.75 -11.90 12.84
N GLN A 564 -2.98 -12.33 12.57
CA GLN A 564 -3.41 -13.72 12.61
C GLN A 564 -3.78 -14.24 11.23
N CYS A 565 -3.46 -15.49 10.93
CA CYS A 565 -3.98 -16.21 9.78
C CYS A 565 -5.20 -17.06 10.21
N LEU A 566 -6.40 -16.68 9.78
CA LEU A 566 -7.62 -17.40 10.15
C LEU A 566 -7.71 -18.78 9.49
N LEU A 567 -7.09 -18.97 8.33
CA LEU A 567 -7.07 -20.26 7.63
C LEU A 567 -6.21 -21.30 8.37
N THR A 568 -4.98 -20.91 8.75
CA THR A 568 -4.01 -21.83 9.39
C THR A 568 -4.00 -21.75 10.91
N GLN A 569 -4.72 -20.79 11.47
CA GLN A 569 -4.75 -20.46 12.90
C GLN A 569 -3.37 -20.05 13.46
N ALA A 570 -2.50 -19.51 12.59
CA ALA A 570 -1.22 -18.97 13.03
C ALA A 570 -1.40 -17.52 13.57
N PRO A 571 -0.65 -17.13 14.64
CA PRO A 571 0.29 -17.94 15.40
C PRO A 571 -0.41 -18.94 16.31
N SER A 572 0.26 -20.07 16.59
CA SER A 572 -0.25 -21.14 17.44
C SER A 572 0.79 -21.53 18.50
N ALA A 573 0.32 -22.22 19.54
CA ALA A 573 1.22 -22.76 20.56
C ALA A 573 2.16 -23.82 19.96
N VAL A 574 3.36 -23.89 20.52
CA VAL A 574 4.33 -24.95 20.24
C VAL A 574 4.48 -25.84 21.47
N ASP A 575 4.94 -27.09 21.28
CA ASP A 575 5.06 -28.01 22.38
C ASP A 575 6.28 -27.71 23.30
N GLU A 576 6.21 -28.16 24.53
CA GLU A 576 7.26 -27.98 25.56
C GLU A 576 8.61 -28.60 25.15
N LYS A 577 8.60 -29.64 24.32
CA LYS A 577 9.84 -30.26 23.82
C LYS A 577 10.57 -29.31 22.89
N GLN A 578 9.84 -28.69 21.97
CA GLN A 578 10.41 -27.69 21.06
C GLN A 578 10.97 -26.47 21.82
N LEU A 579 10.24 -25.96 22.83
CA LEU A 579 10.72 -24.86 23.65
C LEU A 579 11.99 -25.21 24.41
N ARG A 580 12.08 -26.42 24.96
CA ARG A 580 13.31 -26.91 25.64
C ARG A 580 14.47 -27.05 24.67
N GLU A 581 14.24 -27.55 23.46
CA GLU A 581 15.28 -27.65 22.41
C GLU A 581 15.80 -26.29 21.96
N LEU A 582 14.98 -25.24 22.07
CA LEU A 582 15.34 -23.85 21.79
C LEU A 582 15.88 -23.12 23.02
N HIS A 583 15.97 -23.76 24.18
CA HIS A 583 16.36 -23.16 25.45
C HIS A 583 15.47 -21.96 25.87
N ILE A 584 14.17 -22.00 25.50
CA ILE A 584 13.19 -20.95 25.79
C ILE A 584 12.24 -21.41 26.90
N ARG A 585 11.96 -20.51 27.84
CA ARG A 585 10.93 -20.67 28.85
C ARG A 585 9.92 -19.53 28.77
N LEU A 586 8.64 -19.86 28.60
CA LEU A 586 7.58 -18.87 28.61
C LEU A 586 7.39 -18.32 30.03
N ARG A 587 7.26 -16.99 30.14
CA ARG A 587 6.78 -16.39 31.39
C ARG A 587 5.29 -16.73 31.55
N GLN A 588 4.89 -17.25 32.70
CA GLN A 588 3.46 -17.43 33.01
C GLN A 588 2.80 -16.06 32.99
N GLN A 589 1.79 -15.88 32.13
CA GLN A 589 0.90 -14.74 32.28
C GLN A 589 0.12 -14.95 33.57
N THR A 590 0.20 -14.00 34.50
CA THR A 590 -0.73 -13.92 35.61
C THR A 590 -2.11 -13.73 34.98
N GLN A 591 -2.95 -14.76 34.99
CA GLN A 591 -4.34 -14.63 34.60
C GLN A 591 -4.98 -13.65 35.61
N THR A 592 -5.16 -12.42 35.15
CA THR A 592 -6.11 -11.52 35.79
C THR A 592 -7.48 -12.11 35.47
N THR A 593 -8.02 -12.88 36.39
CA THR A 593 -9.42 -13.32 36.37
C THR A 593 -10.27 -12.05 36.38
N VAL A 594 -10.75 -11.65 35.22
CA VAL A 594 -11.89 -10.73 35.13
C VAL A 594 -13.09 -11.58 35.54
N GLU A 595 -13.49 -11.47 36.81
CA GLU A 595 -14.81 -11.95 37.26
C GLU A 595 -15.85 -11.21 36.39
N VAL A 596 -16.44 -11.94 35.45
CA VAL A 596 -17.66 -11.51 34.78
C VAL A 596 -18.76 -11.58 35.85
N GLY A 597 -19.03 -10.44 36.49
CA GLY A 597 -20.18 -10.27 37.35
C GLY A 597 -21.45 -10.63 36.56
N LYS A 598 -22.16 -11.60 37.07
CA LYS A 598 -23.53 -11.88 36.70
C LYS A 598 -24.38 -10.72 37.22
N GLU A 599 -24.95 -9.93 36.33
CA GLU A 599 -26.26 -9.29 36.46
C GLU A 599 -26.98 -9.27 35.11
#